data_5046267a5ecb1e9e61ab05fbd182dfc0
#
_entry.id   5046267a5ecb1e9e61ab05fbd182dfc0
#
_cell.length_a   1.000
_cell.length_b   1.000
_cell.length_c   1.000
_cell.angle_alpha   90.00
_cell.angle_beta   90.00
_cell.angle_gamma   90.00
#
_symmetry.space_group_name_H-M   'P 1'
#
loop_
_entity.id
_entity.type
_entity.pdbx_description
1 polymer ?
#
loop_
_entity_poly.entity_id
_entity_poly.type
_entity_poly.pdbx_seq_one_letter_code
_entity_poly.pdbx_strand_id
1 'polypeptide(L)'
;MKCTGLSFSRRSHLGPERGGDANRRVDLVTRNKPSRPGESKTIIIPLAAALAVLLQMTTVCVPRAGAASGLKLAPQLSFDNDSSSNFPIQGENLSEGSIASGEATVIFFGTSNCWNTSREAERLVTLYPLFRNQIHFVVVDLNSVAPEQQALVSRYYHGYIPTIAAIDSKGKLIYDRAGETASTRGDTSNLQRLLDSVH
;
A
#
# COMPACT_ATOMS: atom_id res chain seq x y z
N MET A 1 -21.66 -11.08 14.00
CA MET A 1 -21.58 -10.99 12.52
C MET A 1 -21.04 -12.31 12.04
N LYS A 2 -21.75 -13.03 11.20
CA LYS A 2 -21.24 -14.30 10.64
C LYS A 2 -20.28 -13.97 9.51
N CYS A 3 -19.10 -14.55 9.49
CA CYS A 3 -18.11 -14.43 8.39
C CYS A 3 -18.56 -15.14 7.09
N THR A 4 -19.85 -15.20 6.84
CA THR A 4 -20.43 -15.79 5.63
C THR A 4 -20.45 -14.73 4.53
N GLY A 5 -19.71 -15.00 3.44
CA GLY A 5 -19.66 -14.16 2.26
C GLY A 5 -21.05 -13.91 1.69
N LEU A 6 -21.48 -12.66 1.72
CA LEU A 6 -22.65 -12.19 1.01
C LEU A 6 -22.32 -12.16 -0.50
N SER A 7 -22.83 -13.15 -1.22
CA SER A 7 -22.84 -13.16 -2.68
C SER A 7 -23.71 -11.98 -3.16
N PHE A 8 -23.08 -10.92 -3.61
CA PHE A 8 -23.78 -9.79 -4.23
C PHE A 8 -24.05 -10.14 -5.70
N SER A 9 -25.29 -10.51 -5.99
CA SER A 9 -25.79 -10.73 -7.35
C SER A 9 -25.71 -9.42 -8.13
N ARG A 10 -24.80 -9.33 -9.10
CA ARG A 10 -24.77 -8.24 -10.08
C ARG A 10 -26.00 -8.33 -10.97
N ARG A 11 -26.95 -7.45 -10.80
CA ARG A 11 -27.92 -7.11 -11.85
C ARG A 11 -27.22 -6.25 -12.90
N SER A 12 -27.00 -6.85 -14.04
CA SER A 12 -26.63 -6.16 -15.27
C SER A 12 -27.81 -5.32 -15.76
N HIS A 13 -27.72 -3.99 -15.65
CA HIS A 13 -28.57 -3.08 -16.41
C HIS A 13 -27.85 -2.72 -17.72
N LEU A 14 -28.30 -3.32 -18.77
CA LEU A 14 -28.09 -2.87 -20.16
C LEU A 14 -28.90 -1.59 -20.37
N GLY A 15 -28.25 -0.48 -20.61
CA GLY A 15 -28.86 0.77 -21.11
C GLY A 15 -28.20 1.14 -22.43
N PRO A 16 -28.95 1.80 -23.37
CA PRO A 16 -28.68 1.76 -24.78
C PRO A 16 -27.63 2.76 -25.26
N GLU A 17 -26.89 2.32 -26.28
CA GLU A 17 -26.02 3.12 -27.12
C GLU A 17 -26.73 4.35 -27.68
N ARG A 18 -26.09 5.50 -27.63
CA ARG A 18 -26.34 6.61 -28.57
C ARG A 18 -25.00 7.10 -29.10
N GLY A 19 -24.90 6.93 -30.43
CA GLY A 19 -23.86 7.48 -31.25
C GLY A 19 -23.89 9.02 -31.27
N GLY A 20 -22.76 9.59 -31.57
CA GLY A 20 -22.56 11.03 -31.72
C GLY A 20 -21.19 11.32 -32.31
N ASP A 21 -21.09 11.28 -33.63
CA ASP A 21 -20.01 11.85 -34.44
C ASP A 21 -19.74 13.31 -34.05
N ALA A 22 -18.49 13.67 -33.89
CA ALA A 22 -18.01 15.02 -34.21
C ALA A 22 -16.50 15.04 -34.43
N ASN A 23 -16.15 14.87 -35.67
CA ASN A 23 -14.96 15.29 -36.38
C ASN A 23 -14.58 16.73 -35.98
N ARG A 24 -13.40 16.92 -35.35
CA ARG A 24 -12.77 18.24 -35.22
C ARG A 24 -11.28 18.12 -35.53
N ARG A 25 -11.01 18.35 -36.81
CA ARG A 25 -9.70 18.77 -37.30
C ARG A 25 -9.32 20.06 -36.57
N VAL A 26 -8.13 20.11 -36.02
CA VAL A 26 -7.49 21.35 -35.64
C VAL A 26 -6.10 21.39 -36.28
N ASP A 27 -5.93 22.44 -37.07
CA ASP A 27 -4.83 22.69 -37.97
C ASP A 27 -3.51 22.91 -37.22
N LEU A 28 -2.47 22.34 -37.82
CA LEU A 28 -1.07 22.66 -37.58
C LEU A 28 -0.77 24.11 -37.99
N VAL A 29 -0.41 24.97 -37.04
CA VAL A 29 0.27 26.21 -37.34
C VAL A 29 1.69 26.12 -36.82
N THR A 30 2.56 25.77 -37.74
CA THR A 30 4.02 25.93 -37.64
C THR A 30 4.37 27.43 -37.70
N ARG A 31 4.89 28.00 -36.64
CA ARG A 31 5.57 29.27 -36.66
C ARG A 31 7.05 29.09 -36.35
N ASN A 32 7.82 28.97 -37.43
CA ASN A 32 9.26 29.23 -37.44
C ASN A 32 9.55 30.69 -37.05
N LYS A 33 10.41 30.88 -36.08
CA LYS A 33 11.02 32.18 -35.79
C LYS A 33 12.54 32.05 -35.92
N PRO A 34 13.18 32.91 -36.73
CA PRO A 34 14.60 32.78 -37.00
C PRO A 34 15.47 33.23 -35.82
N SER A 35 16.56 32.50 -35.63
CA SER A 35 17.65 32.75 -34.72
C SER A 35 18.43 34.03 -35.14
N ARG A 36 18.68 34.91 -34.16
CA ARG A 36 19.67 35.99 -34.30
C ARG A 36 21.04 35.51 -33.82
N PRO A 37 22.10 35.78 -34.55
CA PRO A 37 23.46 35.62 -34.04
C PRO A 37 23.84 36.86 -33.24
N GLY A 38 24.34 36.68 -32.04
CA GLY A 38 24.73 37.77 -31.19
C GLY A 38 25.74 37.38 -30.13
N GLU A 39 26.97 37.71 -30.41
CA GLU A 39 28.05 38.10 -29.51
C GLU A 39 28.61 37.07 -28.50
N SER A 40 29.74 36.53 -28.90
CA SER A 40 30.77 35.98 -28.02
C SER A 40 31.30 37.05 -27.07
N LYS A 41 30.92 37.01 -25.80
CA LYS A 41 31.65 37.69 -24.73
C LYS A 41 32.58 36.66 -24.06
N THR A 42 33.86 36.77 -24.40
CA THR A 42 34.95 36.08 -23.72
C THR A 42 35.01 36.56 -22.27
N ILE A 43 34.55 35.74 -21.35
CA ILE A 43 34.72 36.00 -19.92
C ILE A 43 36.03 35.28 -19.50
N ILE A 44 37.04 36.10 -19.28
CA ILE A 44 38.29 35.69 -18.66
C ILE A 44 37.99 35.47 -17.18
N ILE A 45 37.96 34.22 -16.75
CA ILE A 45 37.82 33.85 -15.34
C ILE A 45 39.25 33.76 -14.76
N PRO A 46 39.59 34.52 -13.73
CA PRO A 46 40.87 34.40 -13.07
C PRO A 46 40.93 33.10 -12.28
N LEU A 47 41.99 32.37 -12.49
CA LEU A 47 42.36 31.13 -11.80
C LEU A 47 42.81 31.48 -10.38
N ALA A 48 41.94 31.45 -9.42
CA ALA A 48 42.33 31.48 -8.01
C ALA A 48 41.29 30.79 -7.11
N ALA A 49 41.81 29.93 -6.27
CA ALA A 49 41.20 29.27 -5.12
C ALA A 49 40.23 28.12 -5.41
N ALA A 50 40.81 26.94 -5.68
CA ALA A 50 40.22 25.66 -5.39
C ALA A 50 40.11 25.50 -3.87
N LEU A 51 39.02 25.94 -3.26
CA LEU A 51 38.67 25.56 -1.90
C LEU A 51 37.74 24.34 -2.04
N ALA A 52 38.31 23.16 -1.87
CA ALA A 52 37.58 21.91 -1.79
C ALA A 52 36.68 21.93 -0.55
N VAL A 53 35.45 22.36 -0.70
CA VAL A 53 34.40 22.08 0.27
C VAL A 53 33.96 20.65 -0.03
N LEU A 54 34.62 19.70 0.64
CA LEU A 54 34.10 18.34 0.78
C LEU A 54 32.80 18.45 1.57
N LEU A 55 31.70 18.59 0.84
CA LEU A 55 30.38 18.45 1.39
C LEU A 55 30.24 16.96 1.74
N GLN A 56 30.60 16.60 2.98
CA GLN A 56 30.28 15.30 3.54
C GLN A 56 28.77 15.23 3.61
N MET A 57 28.18 14.61 2.59
CA MET A 57 26.81 14.14 2.66
C MET A 57 26.78 13.03 3.72
N THR A 58 26.67 13.45 4.98
CA THR A 58 26.23 12.57 6.04
C THR A 58 24.82 12.15 5.62
N THR A 59 24.70 10.95 5.08
CA THR A 59 23.41 10.29 4.91
C THR A 59 22.86 10.14 6.32
N VAL A 60 22.08 11.12 6.75
CA VAL A 60 21.29 11.03 7.98
C VAL A 60 20.30 9.91 7.69
N CYS A 61 20.61 8.72 8.19
CA CYS A 61 19.66 7.63 8.26
C CYS A 61 18.56 8.13 9.21
N VAL A 62 17.56 8.79 8.65
CA VAL A 62 16.37 9.22 9.40
C VAL A 62 15.73 7.93 9.90
N PRO A 63 15.65 7.70 11.22
CA PRO A 63 14.96 6.54 11.73
C PRO A 63 13.54 6.59 11.16
N ARG A 64 13.12 5.51 10.51
CA ARG A 64 11.80 5.32 9.93
C ARG A 64 10.78 5.50 11.05
N ALA A 65 10.18 6.67 11.13
CA ALA A 65 9.07 6.92 12.03
C ALA A 65 7.83 6.31 11.37
N GLY A 66 7.27 5.25 11.96
CA GLY A 66 5.94 4.78 11.61
C GLY A 66 5.78 3.31 11.20
N ALA A 67 6.83 2.51 11.06
CA ALA A 67 6.61 1.07 10.91
C ALA A 67 6.08 0.49 12.22
N ALA A 68 4.94 -0.21 12.15
CA ALA A 68 4.44 -0.97 13.30
C ALA A 68 5.57 -1.83 13.86
N SER A 69 6.13 -1.41 15.00
CA SER A 69 7.26 -2.12 15.58
C SER A 69 6.76 -3.35 16.31
N GLY A 70 7.12 -4.53 15.79
CA GLY A 70 6.90 -5.78 16.49
C GLY A 70 5.46 -6.29 16.47
N LEU A 71 4.91 -6.59 15.28
CA LEU A 71 3.61 -7.27 15.18
C LEU A 71 3.65 -8.60 15.93
N LYS A 72 2.65 -8.84 16.77
CA LYS A 72 2.46 -10.05 17.57
C LYS A 72 1.02 -10.53 17.46
N LEU A 73 0.82 -11.83 17.61
CA LEU A 73 -0.53 -12.36 17.78
C LEU A 73 -1.09 -12.00 19.17
N ALA A 74 -2.35 -11.64 19.20
CA ALA A 74 -3.07 -11.50 20.45
C ALA A 74 -3.21 -12.87 21.16
N PRO A 75 -3.30 -12.90 22.48
CA PRO A 75 -3.58 -14.15 23.19
C PRO A 75 -5.02 -14.61 22.98
N GLN A 76 -5.26 -15.89 23.22
CA GLN A 76 -6.60 -16.51 23.25
C GLN A 76 -7.38 -16.40 21.94
N LEU A 77 -6.68 -16.54 20.81
CA LEU A 77 -7.33 -16.57 19.50
C LEU A 77 -7.91 -17.96 19.21
N SER A 78 -9.10 -17.96 18.62
CA SER A 78 -9.64 -19.15 17.95
C SER A 78 -9.28 -19.11 16.47
N PHE A 79 -8.91 -20.27 15.93
CA PHE A 79 -8.57 -20.45 14.52
C PHE A 79 -9.57 -21.35 13.78
N ASP A 80 -10.61 -21.82 14.47
CA ASP A 80 -11.59 -22.77 13.94
C ASP A 80 -13.03 -22.28 14.07
N ASN A 81 -13.25 -21.25 14.88
CA ASN A 81 -14.57 -20.64 15.08
C ASN A 81 -14.45 -19.16 15.46
N ASP A 82 -15.58 -18.45 15.44
CA ASP A 82 -15.67 -17.00 15.66
C ASP A 82 -15.72 -16.63 17.17
N SER A 83 -15.03 -17.36 18.04
CA SER A 83 -15.07 -17.12 19.50
C SER A 83 -14.01 -16.13 20.00
N SER A 84 -13.08 -15.66 19.16
CA SER A 84 -12.05 -14.70 19.55
C SER A 84 -12.68 -13.34 19.80
N SER A 85 -12.61 -12.80 21.02
CA SER A 85 -13.08 -11.46 21.33
C SER A 85 -12.08 -10.36 20.97
N ASN A 86 -10.79 -10.71 20.88
CA ASN A 86 -9.73 -9.76 20.62
C ASN A 86 -9.45 -9.65 19.12
N PHE A 87 -9.05 -8.45 18.68
CA PHE A 87 -8.43 -8.28 17.37
C PHE A 87 -7.11 -9.06 17.31
N PRO A 88 -6.82 -9.83 16.24
CA PRO A 88 -5.78 -10.84 16.29
C PRO A 88 -4.34 -10.30 16.25
N ILE A 89 -4.12 -9.06 15.85
CA ILE A 89 -2.79 -8.44 15.78
C ILE A 89 -2.62 -7.40 16.86
N GLN A 90 -1.51 -7.48 17.58
CA GLN A 90 -1.05 -6.48 18.54
C GLN A 90 0.29 -5.91 18.07
N GLY A 91 0.54 -4.64 18.39
CA GLY A 91 1.79 -3.94 18.03
C GLY A 91 1.71 -2.47 18.37
N GLU A 92 2.82 -1.77 18.15
CA GLU A 92 2.87 -0.32 18.27
C GLU A 92 2.42 0.33 16.95
N ASN A 93 1.86 1.54 17.02
CA ASN A 93 1.46 2.35 15.86
C ASN A 93 0.44 1.67 14.91
N LEU A 94 -0.42 0.79 15.43
CA LEU A 94 -1.44 0.12 14.61
C LEU A 94 -2.49 1.08 14.04
N SER A 95 -2.65 2.28 14.61
CA SER A 95 -3.57 3.33 14.12
C SER A 95 -3.00 4.15 12.96
N GLU A 96 -1.80 3.82 12.48
CA GLU A 96 -1.22 4.54 11.35
C GLU A 96 -2.10 4.43 10.11
N GLY A 97 -2.40 5.58 9.50
CA GLY A 97 -3.29 5.70 8.34
C GLY A 97 -2.59 6.16 7.05
N SER A 98 -1.25 6.23 7.07
CA SER A 98 -0.48 6.68 5.90
C SER A 98 0.09 5.51 5.10
N ILE A 99 0.19 5.71 3.79
CA ILE A 99 1.01 4.88 2.91
C ILE A 99 2.36 5.55 2.78
N ALA A 100 3.42 4.86 3.15
CA ALA A 100 4.77 5.40 3.06
C ALA A 100 5.14 5.70 1.59
N SER A 101 5.49 6.96 1.31
CA SER A 101 5.91 7.35 -0.03
C SER A 101 7.28 6.76 -0.37
N GLY A 102 7.39 6.13 -1.52
CA GLY A 102 8.64 5.51 -1.98
C GLY A 102 8.93 4.14 -1.36
N GLU A 103 8.01 3.58 -0.59
CA GLU A 103 8.13 2.26 0.01
C GLU A 103 6.94 1.37 -0.36
N ALA A 104 7.22 0.07 -0.50
CA ALA A 104 6.15 -0.91 -0.61
C ALA A 104 5.32 -0.93 0.68
N THR A 105 4.01 -1.00 0.55
CA THR A 105 3.08 -1.01 1.70
C THR A 105 2.13 -2.18 1.60
N VAL A 106 1.92 -2.86 2.72
CA VAL A 106 0.91 -3.91 2.86
C VAL A 106 -0.08 -3.50 3.94
N ILE A 107 -1.36 -3.48 3.57
CA ILE A 107 -2.47 -3.16 4.47
C ILE A 107 -3.25 -4.44 4.76
N PHE A 108 -3.39 -4.76 6.02
CA PHE A 108 -4.23 -5.84 6.51
C PHE A 108 -5.53 -5.28 7.08
N PHE A 109 -6.67 -5.74 6.55
CA PHE A 109 -8.00 -5.43 7.07
C PHE A 109 -8.61 -6.67 7.70
N GLY A 110 -9.05 -6.54 8.95
CA GLY A 110 -9.65 -7.65 9.67
C GLY A 110 -10.64 -7.20 10.74
N THR A 111 -11.23 -8.18 11.41
CA THR A 111 -12.11 -7.96 12.57
C THR A 111 -11.75 -8.93 13.68
N SER A 112 -12.10 -8.61 14.93
CA SER A 112 -12.27 -9.62 15.96
C SER A 112 -13.45 -10.56 15.61
N ASN A 113 -13.64 -11.63 16.35
CA ASN A 113 -14.72 -12.60 16.14
C ASN A 113 -14.78 -13.19 14.72
N CYS A 114 -13.61 -13.38 14.09
CA CYS A 114 -13.51 -14.01 12.78
C CYS A 114 -12.27 -14.92 12.73
N TRP A 115 -12.49 -16.23 12.70
CA TRP A 115 -11.40 -17.21 12.68
C TRP A 115 -10.54 -17.11 11.40
N ASN A 116 -11.13 -16.73 10.27
CA ASN A 116 -10.37 -16.48 9.04
C ASN A 116 -9.41 -15.29 9.21
N THR A 117 -9.84 -14.22 9.89
CA THR A 117 -8.97 -13.09 10.25
C THR A 117 -7.83 -13.57 11.16
N SER A 118 -8.11 -14.42 12.15
CA SER A 118 -7.07 -14.96 13.04
C SER A 118 -6.04 -15.79 12.27
N ARG A 119 -6.45 -16.62 11.33
CA ARG A 119 -5.55 -17.43 10.50
C ARG A 119 -4.68 -16.59 9.58
N GLU A 120 -5.26 -15.56 8.97
CA GLU A 120 -4.49 -14.68 8.09
C GLU A 120 -3.52 -13.79 8.89
N ALA A 121 -3.93 -13.34 10.07
CA ALA A 121 -3.06 -12.64 11.01
C ALA A 121 -1.88 -13.52 11.46
N GLU A 122 -2.11 -14.79 11.72
CA GLU A 122 -1.03 -15.75 12.07
C GLU A 122 0.01 -15.84 10.95
N ARG A 123 -0.41 -15.94 9.69
CA ARG A 123 0.49 -15.95 8.53
C ARG A 123 1.28 -14.64 8.41
N LEU A 124 0.59 -13.51 8.53
CA LEU A 124 1.22 -12.20 8.42
C LEU A 124 2.26 -11.99 9.52
N VAL A 125 1.91 -12.29 10.77
CA VAL A 125 2.82 -12.16 11.92
C VAL A 125 4.02 -13.11 11.80
N THR A 126 3.82 -14.32 11.26
CA THR A 126 4.91 -15.28 11.01
C THR A 126 5.90 -14.74 9.98
N LEU A 127 5.43 -14.10 8.92
CA LEU A 127 6.28 -13.57 7.85
C LEU A 127 6.84 -12.17 8.15
N TYR A 128 6.19 -11.41 9.02
CA TYR A 128 6.56 -10.04 9.34
C TYR A 128 8.07 -9.83 9.64
N PRO A 129 8.76 -10.67 10.44
CA PRO A 129 10.18 -10.48 10.73
C PRO A 129 11.07 -10.49 9.49
N LEU A 130 10.67 -11.19 8.43
CA LEU A 130 11.43 -11.30 7.18
C LEU A 130 11.32 -10.04 6.32
N PHE A 131 10.17 -9.36 6.38
CA PHE A 131 9.84 -8.27 5.46
C PHE A 131 9.77 -6.88 6.09
N ARG A 132 9.77 -6.76 7.42
CA ARG A 132 9.57 -5.49 8.16
C ARG A 132 10.54 -4.36 7.81
N ASN A 133 11.71 -4.69 7.26
CA ASN A 133 12.70 -3.69 6.85
C ASN A 133 12.55 -3.26 5.38
N GLN A 134 11.67 -3.92 4.62
CA GLN A 134 11.48 -3.74 3.18
C GLN A 134 10.06 -3.29 2.85
N ILE A 135 9.09 -3.67 3.68
CA ILE A 135 7.67 -3.39 3.48
C ILE A 135 7.14 -2.63 4.69
N HIS A 136 6.41 -1.56 4.44
CA HIS A 136 5.62 -0.87 5.43
C HIS A 136 4.32 -1.63 5.69
N PHE A 137 4.06 -2.00 6.95
CA PHE A 137 2.86 -2.74 7.32
C PHE A 137 1.86 -1.84 8.04
N VAL A 138 0.64 -1.80 7.54
CA VAL A 138 -0.51 -1.11 8.14
C VAL A 138 -1.55 -2.13 8.53
N VAL A 139 -2.09 -2.01 9.74
CA VAL A 139 -3.09 -2.93 10.28
C VAL A 139 -4.34 -2.16 10.64
N VAL A 140 -5.48 -2.60 10.12
CA VAL A 140 -6.78 -1.94 10.31
C VAL A 140 -7.76 -2.90 10.99
N ASP A 141 -8.18 -2.55 12.20
CA ASP A 141 -9.31 -3.20 12.87
C ASP A 141 -10.61 -2.57 12.37
N LEU A 142 -11.38 -3.30 11.59
CA LEU A 142 -12.66 -2.81 11.04
C LEU A 142 -13.75 -2.67 12.09
N ASN A 143 -13.60 -3.22 13.30
CA ASN A 143 -14.52 -2.97 14.42
C ASN A 143 -14.24 -1.64 15.12
N SER A 144 -13.01 -1.10 14.95
CA SER A 144 -12.57 0.13 15.63
C SER A 144 -11.59 0.89 14.73
N VAL A 145 -12.09 1.35 13.57
CA VAL A 145 -11.27 2.08 12.59
C VAL A 145 -10.84 3.42 13.15
N ALA A 146 -9.54 3.66 13.25
CA ALA A 146 -8.99 4.94 13.63
C ALA A 146 -9.34 6.04 12.61
N PRO A 147 -9.55 7.30 13.02
CA PRO A 147 -9.87 8.40 12.10
C PRO A 147 -8.86 8.51 10.95
N GLU A 148 -7.59 8.29 11.23
CA GLU A 148 -6.49 8.37 10.27
C GLU A 148 -6.56 7.26 9.20
N GLN A 149 -7.21 6.13 9.51
CA GLN A 149 -7.35 4.97 8.64
C GLN A 149 -8.60 4.98 7.75
N GLN A 150 -9.53 5.94 7.94
CA GLN A 150 -10.78 6.00 7.18
C GLN A 150 -10.56 6.09 5.68
N ALA A 151 -9.55 6.84 5.24
CA ALA A 151 -9.20 6.96 3.83
C ALA A 151 -8.70 5.63 3.24
N LEU A 152 -7.94 4.85 4.01
CA LEU A 152 -7.47 3.53 3.60
C LEU A 152 -8.63 2.55 3.45
N VAL A 153 -9.55 2.53 4.42
CA VAL A 153 -10.76 1.71 4.36
C VAL A 153 -11.58 2.05 3.12
N SER A 154 -11.87 3.33 2.89
CA SER A 154 -12.67 3.77 1.76
C SER A 154 -12.04 3.42 0.41
N ARG A 155 -10.71 3.39 0.33
CA ARG A 155 -9.99 3.18 -0.92
C ARG A 155 -9.70 1.70 -1.23
N TYR A 156 -9.39 0.89 -0.22
CA TYR A 156 -8.81 -0.44 -0.41
C TYR A 156 -9.65 -1.58 0.16
N TYR A 157 -10.63 -1.30 1.03
CA TYR A 157 -11.49 -2.33 1.58
C TYR A 157 -12.78 -2.49 0.76
N HIS A 158 -13.04 -3.69 0.27
CA HIS A 158 -14.17 -3.99 -0.63
C HIS A 158 -15.23 -4.92 -0.01
N GLY A 159 -15.31 -4.98 1.32
CA GLY A 159 -16.37 -5.71 2.02
C GLY A 159 -16.07 -7.16 2.36
N TYR A 160 -14.85 -7.64 2.15
CA TYR A 160 -14.44 -9.01 2.49
C TYR A 160 -13.40 -9.02 3.63
N ILE A 161 -13.50 -9.98 4.53
CA ILE A 161 -12.56 -10.16 5.65
C ILE A 161 -12.06 -11.61 5.71
N PRO A 162 -10.76 -11.78 5.97
CA PRO A 162 -9.72 -10.76 5.92
C PRO A 162 -9.46 -10.25 4.51
N THR A 163 -8.91 -9.04 4.37
CA THR A 163 -8.40 -8.49 3.10
C THR A 163 -6.97 -8.05 3.27
N ILE A 164 -6.12 -8.34 2.29
CA ILE A 164 -4.76 -7.79 2.18
C ILE A 164 -4.68 -6.98 0.90
N ALA A 165 -4.32 -5.71 1.02
CA ALA A 165 -3.99 -4.84 -0.10
C ALA A 165 -2.48 -4.59 -0.13
N ALA A 166 -1.84 -4.84 -1.27
CA ALA A 166 -0.41 -4.65 -1.45
C ALA A 166 -0.14 -3.55 -2.49
N ILE A 167 0.67 -2.57 -2.11
CA ILE A 167 0.90 -1.34 -2.84
C ILE A 167 2.40 -1.24 -3.09
N ASP A 168 2.80 -0.96 -4.33
CA ASP A 168 4.21 -0.81 -4.68
C ASP A 168 4.81 0.53 -4.19
N SER A 169 6.11 0.68 -4.33
CA SER A 169 6.83 1.91 -3.95
C SER A 169 6.39 3.18 -4.71
N LYS A 170 5.62 3.03 -5.79
CA LYS A 170 5.03 4.14 -6.56
C LYS A 170 3.62 4.49 -6.11
N GLY A 171 3.09 3.82 -5.08
CA GLY A 171 1.74 4.01 -4.56
C GLY A 171 0.65 3.33 -5.40
N LYS A 172 1.01 2.41 -6.30
CA LYS A 172 0.06 1.66 -7.12
C LYS A 172 -0.35 0.38 -6.41
N LEU A 173 -1.67 0.14 -6.33
CA LEU A 173 -2.19 -1.15 -5.88
C LEU A 173 -1.79 -2.22 -6.90
N ILE A 174 -0.99 -3.20 -6.46
CA ILE A 174 -0.53 -4.32 -7.29
C ILE A 174 -1.27 -5.61 -6.99
N TYR A 175 -1.84 -5.73 -5.80
CA TYR A 175 -2.58 -6.90 -5.37
C TYR A 175 -3.63 -6.55 -4.32
N ASP A 176 -4.81 -7.16 -4.46
CA ASP A 176 -5.89 -7.11 -3.49
C ASP A 176 -6.43 -8.53 -3.32
N ARG A 177 -6.20 -9.09 -2.14
CA ARG A 177 -6.64 -10.44 -1.81
C ARG A 177 -7.66 -10.37 -0.69
N ALA A 178 -8.86 -10.86 -0.98
CA ALA A 178 -9.96 -10.91 -0.05
C ALA A 178 -10.32 -12.36 0.33
N GLY A 179 -10.59 -12.55 1.61
CA GLY A 179 -10.96 -13.85 2.19
C GLY A 179 -9.77 -14.78 2.44
N GLU A 180 -10.06 -15.87 3.14
CA GLU A 180 -9.09 -16.94 3.40
C GLU A 180 -8.88 -17.78 2.14
N THR A 181 -7.64 -17.91 1.67
CA THR A 181 -7.30 -18.67 0.46
C THR A 181 -6.42 -19.88 0.72
N ALA A 182 -5.82 -20.01 1.90
CA ALA A 182 -4.99 -21.16 2.23
C ALA A 182 -5.85 -22.37 2.60
N SER A 183 -5.50 -23.53 2.06
CA SER A 183 -6.21 -24.79 2.34
C SER A 183 -5.96 -25.30 3.76
N THR A 184 -4.82 -24.94 4.35
CA THR A 184 -4.41 -25.37 5.67
C THR A 184 -3.98 -24.20 6.54
N ARG A 185 -4.26 -24.30 7.84
CA ARG A 185 -3.74 -23.34 8.82
C ARG A 185 -2.21 -23.34 8.80
N GLY A 186 -1.63 -22.16 8.89
CA GLY A 186 -0.17 -21.97 8.91
C GLY A 186 0.52 -22.05 7.56
N ASP A 187 -0.20 -22.34 6.47
CA ASP A 187 0.37 -22.23 5.12
C ASP A 187 0.62 -20.76 4.74
N THR A 188 1.87 -20.37 4.73
CA THR A 188 2.32 -18.99 4.42
C THR A 188 2.71 -18.80 2.95
N SER A 189 2.74 -19.86 2.14
CA SER A 189 3.38 -19.86 0.83
C SER A 189 2.77 -18.84 -0.14
N ASN A 190 1.45 -18.68 -0.14
CA ASN A 190 0.78 -17.70 -1.00
C ASN A 190 1.03 -16.27 -0.55
N LEU A 191 0.96 -16.01 0.75
CA LEU A 191 1.23 -14.69 1.30
C LEU A 191 2.71 -14.32 1.13
N GLN A 192 3.63 -15.26 1.35
CA GLN A 192 5.05 -15.04 1.15
C GLN A 192 5.34 -14.63 -0.30
N ARG A 193 4.82 -15.37 -1.30
CA ARG A 193 5.00 -14.98 -2.72
C ARG A 193 4.45 -13.59 -3.03
N LEU A 194 3.34 -13.20 -2.40
CA LEU A 194 2.83 -11.85 -2.53
C LEU A 194 3.83 -10.83 -1.96
N LEU A 195 4.31 -11.04 -0.73
CA LEU A 195 5.27 -10.14 -0.09
C LEU A 195 6.58 -10.05 -0.89
N ASP A 196 7.08 -11.18 -1.43
CA ASP A 196 8.25 -11.23 -2.30
C ASP A 196 8.07 -10.44 -3.61
N SER A 197 6.84 -10.24 -4.07
CA SER A 197 6.55 -9.53 -5.33
C SER A 197 6.36 -8.02 -5.17
N VAL A 198 6.27 -7.52 -3.95
CA VAL A 198 5.94 -6.10 -3.65
C VAL A 198 7.18 -5.23 -3.50
N HIS A 199 8.29 -5.77 -3.05
CA HIS A 199 9.52 -5.04 -2.71
C HIS A 199 10.60 -5.15 -3.76
#